data_d7a97c6def409cc00a3b9364db01561c
#
_entry.id   d7a97c6def409cc00a3b9364db01561c
#
_cell.length_a   1.000
_cell.length_b   1.000
_cell.length_c   1.000
_cell.angle_alpha   90.00
_cell.angle_beta   90.00
_cell.angle_gamma   90.00
#
_symmetry.space_group_name_H-M   'P 1'
#
loop_
_entity.id
_entity.type
_entity.pdbx_description
1 polymer ?
#
loop_
_entity_poly.entity_id
_entity_poly.type
_entity_poly.pdbx_seq_one_letter_code
_entity_poly.pdbx_strand_id
1 'polypeptide(L)'
;MALVNFGALSLKDAVIKLSYSPSKMLGLENTGHLSEGADADITIIDPKINKACMSIVAGKVIMINGKSISDNGTWLVLEEGKSTAEKSGVNFQVINLEKSKLYKSF
;
A
#
# COMPACT_ATOMS: atom_id res chain seq x y z
N MET A 1 7.82 11.05 -5.22
CA MET A 1 8.50 11.39 -6.49
C MET A 1 9.55 12.49 -6.38
N ALA A 2 9.46 13.38 -5.40
CA ALA A 2 10.47 14.44 -5.22
C ALA A 2 11.90 13.91 -5.05
N LEU A 3 12.09 12.86 -4.25
CA LEU A 3 13.42 12.26 -4.05
C LEU A 3 13.99 11.64 -5.33
N VAL A 4 13.15 11.13 -6.20
CA VAL A 4 13.56 10.60 -7.50
C VAL A 4 13.98 11.75 -8.42
N ASN A 5 13.20 12.84 -8.45
CA ASN A 5 13.49 14.00 -9.30
C ASN A 5 14.77 14.74 -8.85
N PHE A 6 15.09 14.72 -7.56
CA PHE A 6 16.35 15.29 -7.04
C PHE A 6 17.56 14.35 -7.21
N GLY A 7 17.34 13.14 -7.75
CA GLY A 7 18.42 12.17 -7.94
C GLY A 7 18.84 11.45 -6.66
N ALA A 8 18.12 11.61 -5.54
CA ALA A 8 18.43 10.93 -4.29
C ALA A 8 18.11 9.42 -4.33
N LEU A 9 17.09 9.05 -5.08
CA LEU A 9 16.68 7.66 -5.28
C LEU A 9 16.40 7.40 -6.74
N SER A 10 16.69 6.17 -7.20
CA SER A 10 16.15 5.70 -8.48
C SER A 10 14.65 5.45 -8.33
N LEU A 11 13.91 5.42 -9.43
CA LEU A 11 12.48 5.10 -9.41
C LEU A 11 12.24 3.71 -8.81
N LYS A 12 13.07 2.73 -9.17
CA LYS A 12 12.99 1.37 -8.63
C LYS A 12 13.17 1.36 -7.11
N ASP A 13 14.19 2.06 -6.59
CA ASP A 13 14.44 2.12 -5.15
C ASP A 13 13.31 2.83 -4.40
N ALA A 14 12.74 3.88 -4.98
CA ALA A 14 11.60 4.58 -4.40
C ALA A 14 10.38 3.65 -4.27
N VAL A 15 10.07 2.88 -5.30
CA VAL A 15 8.95 1.92 -5.27
C VAL A 15 9.20 0.83 -4.23
N ILE A 16 10.40 0.30 -4.14
CA ILE A 16 10.76 -0.70 -3.13
C ILE A 16 10.54 -0.14 -1.73
N LYS A 17 11.02 1.07 -1.45
CA LYS A 17 10.92 1.70 -0.13
C LYS A 17 9.50 2.12 0.25
N LEU A 18 8.67 2.44 -0.73
CA LEU A 18 7.30 2.93 -0.48
C LEU A 18 6.26 1.83 -0.48
N SER A 19 6.53 0.68 -1.07
CA SER A 19 5.52 -0.38 -1.25
C SER A 19 6.02 -1.75 -0.80
N TYR A 20 7.08 -2.25 -1.41
CA TYR A 20 7.56 -3.61 -1.16
C TYR A 20 8.06 -3.79 0.26
N SER A 21 8.97 -2.92 0.72
CA SER A 21 9.56 -3.03 2.05
C SER A 21 8.53 -2.86 3.16
N PRO A 22 7.63 -1.85 3.14
CA PRO A 22 6.57 -1.76 4.14
C PRO A 22 5.68 -3.00 4.20
N SER A 23 5.33 -3.58 3.06
CA SER A 23 4.52 -4.80 3.03
C SER A 23 5.24 -5.98 3.69
N LYS A 24 6.54 -6.13 3.44
CA LYS A 24 7.35 -7.16 4.09
C LYS A 24 7.47 -6.93 5.59
N MET A 25 7.63 -5.68 6.01
CA MET A 25 7.69 -5.32 7.43
C MET A 25 6.41 -5.67 8.18
N LEU A 26 5.27 -5.55 7.53
CA LEU A 26 3.97 -5.88 8.11
C LEU A 26 3.57 -7.35 7.93
N GLY A 27 4.39 -8.16 7.27
CA GLY A 27 4.10 -9.57 7.04
C GLY A 27 3.02 -9.81 5.99
N LEU A 28 2.78 -8.84 5.11
CA LEU A 28 1.82 -8.97 4.01
C LEU A 28 2.52 -9.62 2.81
N GLU A 29 1.97 -10.72 2.32
CA GLU A 29 2.60 -11.47 1.23
C GLU A 29 2.04 -11.11 -0.14
N ASN A 30 0.80 -10.64 -0.20
CA ASN A 30 0.08 -10.40 -1.45
C ASN A 30 -0.01 -8.94 -1.85
N THR A 31 0.68 -8.05 -1.16
CA THR A 31 0.69 -6.61 -1.43
C THR A 31 2.11 -6.09 -1.63
N GLY A 32 2.22 -4.90 -2.19
CA GLY A 32 3.51 -4.23 -2.39
C GLY A 32 4.28 -4.70 -3.61
N HIS A 33 3.67 -5.52 -4.48
CA HIS A 33 4.26 -6.01 -5.72
C HIS A 33 3.16 -6.33 -6.74
N LEU A 34 3.54 -6.48 -7.99
CA LEU A 34 2.63 -6.76 -9.10
C LEU A 34 2.82 -8.17 -9.67
N SER A 35 3.22 -9.12 -8.83
CA SER A 35 3.37 -10.51 -9.23
C SER A 35 2.02 -11.20 -9.39
N GLU A 36 2.00 -12.28 -10.16
CA GLU A 36 0.81 -13.11 -10.29
C GLU A 36 0.32 -13.57 -8.91
N GLY A 37 -0.98 -13.46 -8.68
CA GLY A 37 -1.59 -13.80 -7.39
C GLY A 37 -1.59 -12.69 -6.35
N ALA A 38 -0.90 -11.55 -6.62
CA ALA A 38 -0.94 -10.41 -5.72
C ALA A 38 -2.28 -9.67 -5.81
N ASP A 39 -2.59 -8.92 -4.76
CA ASP A 39 -3.76 -8.05 -4.74
C ASP A 39 -3.63 -6.97 -5.83
N ALA A 40 -4.73 -6.65 -6.48
CA ALA A 40 -4.75 -5.62 -7.52
C ALA A 40 -4.83 -4.22 -6.91
N ASP A 41 -3.78 -3.85 -6.18
CA ASP A 41 -3.60 -2.53 -5.56
C ASP A 41 -2.53 -1.79 -6.38
N ILE A 42 -2.96 -0.85 -7.22
CA ILE A 42 -2.10 -0.23 -8.22
C ILE A 42 -2.27 1.28 -8.19
N THR A 43 -1.16 2.00 -8.17
CA THR A 43 -1.16 3.45 -8.36
C THR A 43 -0.38 3.78 -9.63
N ILE A 44 -1.01 4.51 -10.52
CA ILE A 44 -0.40 5.00 -11.75
C ILE A 44 0.01 6.44 -11.52
N ILE A 45 1.30 6.73 -11.73
CA ILE A 45 1.90 8.03 -11.42
C ILE A 45 2.44 8.67 -12.71
N ASP A 46 2.20 9.96 -12.86
CA ASP A 46 2.90 10.77 -13.86
C ASP A 46 4.09 11.45 -13.19
N PRO A 47 5.32 11.02 -13.50
CA PRO A 47 6.52 11.58 -12.86
C PRO A 47 6.81 13.01 -13.29
N LYS A 48 6.27 13.49 -14.41
CA LYS A 48 6.49 14.86 -14.89
C LYS A 48 5.80 15.89 -14.02
N ILE A 49 4.64 15.55 -13.49
CA ILE A 49 3.84 16.45 -12.63
C ILE A 49 3.78 16.01 -11.17
N ASN A 50 4.46 14.93 -10.81
CA ASN A 50 4.50 14.34 -9.45
C ASN A 50 3.11 14.03 -8.89
N LYS A 51 2.21 13.53 -9.72
CA LYS A 51 0.84 13.22 -9.30
C LYS A 51 0.43 11.83 -9.71
N ALA A 52 -0.39 11.22 -8.88
CA ALA A 52 -1.08 9.98 -9.22
C ALA A 52 -2.21 10.29 -10.21
N CYS A 53 -2.25 9.55 -11.31
CA CYS A 53 -3.29 9.67 -12.33
C CYS A 53 -4.47 8.77 -12.03
N MET A 54 -4.22 7.60 -11.43
CA MET A 54 -5.24 6.61 -11.15
C MET A 54 -4.83 5.80 -9.94
N SER A 55 -5.78 5.42 -9.12
CA SER A 55 -5.59 4.45 -8.03
C SER A 55 -6.62 3.35 -8.13
N ILE A 56 -6.14 2.12 -8.00
CA ILE A 56 -6.94 0.90 -8.03
C ILE A 56 -6.70 0.17 -6.71
N VAL A 57 -7.76 -0.21 -6.03
CA VAL A 57 -7.69 -0.98 -4.79
C VAL A 57 -8.56 -2.22 -4.91
N ALA A 58 -7.96 -3.38 -4.66
CA ALA A 58 -8.61 -4.68 -4.82
C ALA A 58 -9.32 -4.83 -6.18
N GLY A 59 -8.67 -4.37 -7.23
CA GLY A 59 -9.19 -4.44 -8.60
C GLY A 59 -10.23 -3.38 -8.96
N LYS A 60 -10.56 -2.48 -8.05
CA LYS A 60 -11.57 -1.43 -8.27
C LYS A 60 -10.90 -0.07 -8.42
N VAL A 61 -11.24 0.66 -9.48
CA VAL A 61 -10.74 2.04 -9.66
C VAL A 61 -11.43 2.94 -8.64
N ILE A 62 -10.63 3.60 -7.79
CA ILE A 62 -11.15 4.49 -6.74
C ILE A 62 -10.86 5.96 -6.99
N MET A 63 -9.91 6.27 -7.87
CA MET A 63 -9.55 7.65 -8.19
C MET A 63 -9.06 7.74 -9.63
N ILE A 64 -9.48 8.79 -10.34
CA ILE A 64 -9.00 9.14 -11.68
C ILE A 64 -8.75 10.64 -11.73
N ASN A 65 -7.55 11.05 -12.15
CA ASN A 65 -7.17 12.46 -12.36
C ASN A 65 -7.50 13.36 -11.16
N GLY A 66 -7.21 12.87 -9.94
CA GLY A 66 -7.43 13.65 -8.74
C GLY A 66 -8.84 13.61 -8.17
N LYS A 67 -9.77 12.91 -8.82
CA LYS A 67 -11.16 12.80 -8.37
C LYS A 67 -11.41 11.41 -7.79
N SER A 68 -11.87 11.36 -6.56
CA SER A 68 -12.38 10.13 -5.94
C SER A 68 -13.68 9.73 -6.62
N ILE A 69 -13.75 8.51 -7.12
CA ILE A 69 -14.95 7.99 -7.80
C ILE A 69 -15.62 6.85 -7.04
N SER A 70 -14.90 6.24 -6.10
CA SER A 70 -15.44 5.17 -5.25
C SER A 70 -14.52 4.94 -4.05
N ASP A 71 -15.00 4.13 -3.11
CA ASP A 71 -14.27 3.72 -1.94
C ASP A 71 -14.04 2.21 -1.99
N ASN A 72 -12.85 1.77 -1.65
CA ASN A 72 -12.56 0.35 -1.50
C ASN A 72 -11.22 0.19 -0.80
N GLY A 73 -11.22 0.33 0.51
CA GLY A 73 -10.01 0.25 1.31
C GLY A 73 -10.14 -0.73 2.45
N THR A 74 -9.01 -1.15 3.00
CA THR A 74 -8.93 -2.02 4.16
C THR A 74 -8.01 -1.38 5.19
N TRP A 75 -8.50 -1.23 6.43
CA TRP A 75 -7.67 -0.78 7.53
C TRP A 75 -6.72 -1.91 7.95
N LEU A 76 -5.47 -1.59 8.11
CA LEU A 76 -4.50 -2.50 8.71
C LEU A 76 -4.40 -2.18 10.19
N VAL A 77 -4.73 -3.13 11.03
CA VAL A 77 -4.78 -2.92 12.49
C VAL A 77 -3.97 -4.00 13.20
N LEU A 78 -3.43 -3.66 14.36
CA LEU A 78 -2.91 -4.65 15.29
C LEU A 78 -4.06 -5.27 16.07
N GLU A 79 -3.79 -6.34 16.81
CA GLU A 79 -4.82 -7.04 17.58
C GLU A 79 -5.54 -6.10 18.55
N GLU A 80 -4.83 -5.13 19.13
CA GLU A 80 -5.39 -4.14 20.05
C GLU A 80 -6.41 -3.21 19.39
N GLY A 81 -6.30 -3.00 18.08
CA GLY A 81 -7.21 -2.13 17.31
C GLY A 81 -8.41 -2.85 16.71
N LYS A 82 -8.47 -4.18 16.83
CA LYS A 82 -9.50 -4.98 16.19
C LYS A 82 -10.92 -4.60 16.61
N SER A 83 -11.15 -4.45 17.91
CA SER A 83 -12.49 -4.11 18.42
C SER A 83 -12.96 -2.74 17.93
N THR A 84 -12.06 -1.77 17.86
CA THR A 84 -12.37 -0.44 17.32
C THR A 84 -12.75 -0.52 15.84
N ALA A 85 -12.01 -1.29 15.05
CA ALA A 85 -12.30 -1.48 13.64
C ALA A 85 -13.66 -2.17 13.43
N GLU A 86 -13.96 -3.20 14.22
CA GLU A 86 -15.25 -3.88 14.17
C GLU A 86 -16.42 -2.92 14.47
N LYS A 87 -16.29 -2.09 15.50
CA LYS A 87 -17.32 -1.09 15.89
C LYS A 87 -17.49 -0.02 14.83
N SER A 88 -16.44 0.31 14.08
CA SER A 88 -16.50 1.34 13.03
C SER A 88 -17.16 0.84 11.74
N GLY A 89 -17.37 -0.46 11.60
CA GLY A 89 -17.98 -1.05 10.40
C GLY A 89 -17.12 -0.98 9.15
N VAL A 90 -15.83 -0.71 9.28
CA VAL A 90 -14.90 -0.66 8.15
C VAL A 90 -14.33 -2.03 7.84
N ASN A 91 -13.90 -2.23 6.59
CA ASN A 91 -13.11 -3.41 6.24
C ASN A 91 -11.75 -3.31 6.93
N PHE A 92 -11.33 -4.36 7.57
CA PHE A 92 -10.04 -4.37 8.26
C PHE A 92 -9.33 -5.71 8.13
N GLN A 93 -8.01 -5.68 8.31
CA GLN A 93 -7.15 -6.85 8.37
C GLN A 93 -6.25 -6.71 9.59
N VAL A 94 -6.20 -7.75 10.42
CA VAL A 94 -5.31 -7.79 11.57
C VAL A 94 -3.90 -8.15 11.09
N ILE A 95 -2.91 -7.35 11.49
CA ILE A 95 -1.51 -7.56 11.15
C ILE A 95 -0.85 -8.42 12.23
N ASN A 96 -0.16 -9.45 11.80
CA ASN A 96 0.68 -10.27 12.65
C ASN A 96 2.16 -9.95 12.38
N LEU A 97 2.78 -9.18 13.27
CA LEU A 97 4.17 -8.78 13.12
C LEU A 97 5.17 -9.94 13.21
N GLU A 98 4.75 -11.09 13.74
CA GLU A 98 5.58 -12.30 13.73
C GLU A 98 5.87 -12.79 12.30
N LYS A 99 5.02 -12.45 11.34
CA LYS A 99 5.21 -12.76 9.92
C LYS A 99 6.11 -11.76 9.21
N SER A 100 6.58 -10.72 9.88
CA SER A 100 7.47 -9.72 9.29
C SER A 100 8.75 -10.38 8.76
N LYS A 101 9.17 -9.96 7.59
CA LYS A 101 10.41 -10.42 6.96
C LYS A 101 11.62 -9.55 7.31
N LEU A 102 11.39 -8.36 7.87
CA LEU A 102 12.43 -7.37 8.14
C LEU A 102 12.69 -7.14 9.63
N TYR A 103 11.74 -7.51 10.51
CA TYR A 103 11.82 -7.29 11.95
C TYR A 103 11.69 -8.60 12.71
N LYS A 104 12.44 -9.60 12.31
CA LYS A 104 12.35 -10.93 12.95
C LYS A 104 12.98 -11.02 14.33
N SER A 105 13.70 -9.99 14.74
CA SER A 105 14.56 -10.04 15.94
C SER A 105 13.95 -9.36 17.17
N PHE A 106 12.70 -9.03 17.13
CA PHE A 106 12.05 -8.42 18.30
C PHE A 106 11.86 -9.40 19.43
#